data_14bac25bf228fa068cdbe535f7caa9cb
#
_entry.id   14bac25bf228fa068cdbe535f7caa9cb
#
_cell.length_a   1.000
_cell.length_b   1.000
_cell.length_c   1.000
_cell.angle_alpha   90.00
_cell.angle_beta   90.00
_cell.angle_gamma   90.00
#
_symmetry.space_group_name_H-M   'P 1'
#
loop_
_entity.id
_entity.type
_entity.pdbx_description
1 polymer ?
#
loop_
_entity_poly.entity_id
_entity_poly.type
_entity_poly.pdbx_seq_one_letter_code
_entity_poly.pdbx_strand_id
1 'polypeptide(L)'
;MIELTRQYGRYGYRRVAALLRDAGWQISDGRVERLWRREGLKVPMKQPKRGRLWLNDGSCIRLRPERRDHVWSYDFVHHRTDDGKVFRTLNTLDEYSRECLAIRVKRKLNSTDVMDVLTDLFIMRGVPAFIRSDNGPEFIADAVRNWIRAVGAKTAYITPGSPWENGYCESFNARFRDELLNGEIFYSLKEAQIIIEQWRRHYNTKRPHSALGCRPPAPETIVPMDQEPVMH
;
A
#
# COMPACT_ATOMS: atom_id res chain seq x y z
N MET A 1 18.50 -0.91 -17.94
CA MET A 1 17.57 -2.04 -17.75
C MET A 1 18.09 -3.04 -16.70
N ILE A 2 19.27 -3.64 -16.89
CA ILE A 2 19.85 -4.63 -15.96
C ILE A 2 19.96 -4.05 -14.55
N GLU A 3 20.44 -2.81 -14.40
CA GLU A 3 20.57 -2.11 -13.13
C GLU A 3 19.21 -1.97 -12.41
N LEU A 4 18.17 -1.52 -13.13
CA LEU A 4 16.81 -1.45 -12.60
C LEU A 4 16.28 -2.82 -12.17
N THR A 5 16.66 -3.89 -12.89
CA THR A 5 16.25 -5.25 -12.50
C THR A 5 16.95 -5.73 -11.24
N ARG A 6 18.20 -5.35 -11.04
CA ARG A 6 18.95 -5.63 -9.80
C ARG A 6 18.38 -4.85 -8.62
N GLN A 7 18.08 -3.57 -8.82
CA GLN A 7 17.51 -2.70 -7.80
C GLN A 7 16.08 -3.12 -7.43
N TYR A 8 15.27 -3.52 -8.42
CA TYR A 8 13.87 -3.88 -8.25
C TYR A 8 13.59 -5.32 -8.70
N GLY A 9 14.19 -6.29 -8.03
CA GLY A 9 14.14 -7.72 -8.40
C GLY A 9 12.74 -8.34 -8.53
N ARG A 10 11.69 -7.68 -8.01
CA ARG A 10 10.29 -8.10 -8.12
C ARG A 10 9.51 -7.41 -9.25
N TYR A 11 10.17 -6.54 -10.04
CA TYR A 11 9.55 -5.85 -11.16
C TYR A 11 9.74 -6.64 -12.45
N GLY A 12 8.66 -6.87 -13.19
CA GLY A 12 8.70 -7.44 -14.53
C GLY A 12 8.97 -6.37 -15.59
N TYR A 13 9.23 -6.81 -16.83
CA TYR A 13 9.63 -5.97 -17.95
C TYR A 13 8.73 -4.74 -18.18
N ARG A 14 7.39 -4.83 -17.94
CA ARG A 14 6.47 -3.69 -18.09
C ARG A 14 6.73 -2.57 -17.11
N ARG A 15 7.01 -2.90 -15.84
CA ARG A 15 7.36 -1.89 -14.83
C ARG A 15 8.72 -1.28 -15.10
N VAL A 16 9.69 -2.12 -15.51
CA VAL A 16 11.02 -1.63 -15.91
C VAL A 16 10.92 -0.73 -17.14
N ALA A 17 10.06 -1.06 -18.12
CA ALA A 17 9.79 -0.19 -19.26
C ALA A 17 9.18 1.16 -18.83
N ALA A 18 8.28 1.16 -17.87
CA ALA A 18 7.70 2.39 -17.34
C ALA A 18 8.77 3.27 -16.66
N LEU A 19 9.63 2.69 -15.80
CA LEU A 19 10.73 3.42 -15.18
C LEU A 19 11.74 3.97 -16.18
N LEU A 20 12.01 3.24 -17.27
CA LEU A 20 12.89 3.73 -18.35
C LEU A 20 12.27 4.95 -19.04
N ARG A 21 10.97 4.91 -19.32
CA ARG A 21 10.26 6.05 -19.93
C ARG A 21 10.21 7.27 -19.00
N ASP A 22 10.00 7.06 -17.72
CA ASP A 22 10.04 8.09 -16.70
C ASP A 22 11.43 8.75 -16.61
N ALA A 23 12.48 7.96 -16.82
CA ALA A 23 13.87 8.44 -16.95
C ALA A 23 14.20 9.06 -18.32
N GLY A 24 13.19 9.29 -19.19
CA GLY A 24 13.35 9.96 -20.48
C GLY A 24 13.69 9.04 -21.68
N TRP A 25 13.75 7.71 -21.50
CA TRP A 25 14.03 6.78 -22.59
C TRP A 25 12.81 6.56 -23.47
N GLN A 26 12.94 6.80 -24.77
CA GLN A 26 11.91 6.46 -25.74
C GLN A 26 11.99 4.96 -26.11
N ILE A 27 11.31 4.13 -25.34
CA ILE A 27 11.35 2.69 -25.49
C ILE A 27 9.95 2.07 -25.39
N SER A 28 9.65 1.10 -26.27
CA SER A 28 8.41 0.35 -26.22
C SER A 28 8.52 -0.87 -25.30
N ASP A 29 7.38 -1.30 -24.74
CA ASP A 29 7.31 -2.51 -23.91
C ASP A 29 7.85 -3.75 -24.65
N GLY A 30 7.52 -3.91 -25.92
CA GLY A 30 8.00 -5.04 -26.73
C GLY A 30 9.52 -5.04 -26.94
N ARG A 31 10.17 -3.87 -27.01
CA ARG A 31 11.63 -3.79 -27.07
C ARG A 31 12.26 -4.19 -25.73
N VAL A 32 11.70 -3.72 -24.60
CA VAL A 32 12.16 -4.11 -23.27
C VAL A 32 11.94 -5.59 -23.05
N GLU A 33 10.80 -6.15 -23.47
CA GLU A 33 10.51 -7.59 -23.35
C GLU A 33 11.51 -8.45 -24.11
N ARG A 34 11.86 -8.08 -25.36
CA ARG A 34 12.87 -8.80 -26.16
C ARG A 34 14.24 -8.78 -25.50
N LEU A 35 14.66 -7.61 -24.98
CA LEU A 35 15.90 -7.48 -24.22
C LEU A 35 15.86 -8.30 -22.93
N TRP A 36 14.75 -8.27 -22.24
CA TRP A 36 14.51 -9.04 -21.01
C TRP A 36 14.71 -10.53 -21.21
N ARG A 37 14.11 -11.07 -22.29
CA ARG A 37 14.26 -12.49 -22.64
C ARG A 37 15.69 -12.83 -23.06
N ARG A 38 16.32 -11.97 -23.85
CA ARG A 38 17.71 -12.16 -24.30
C ARG A 38 18.70 -12.22 -23.14
N GLU A 39 18.50 -11.38 -22.11
CA GLU A 39 19.34 -11.35 -20.91
C GLU A 39 18.95 -12.43 -19.89
N GLY A 40 18.03 -13.33 -20.20
CA GLY A 40 17.59 -14.42 -19.33
C GLY A 40 16.92 -13.94 -18.03
N LEU A 41 16.44 -12.69 -17.98
CA LEU A 41 15.86 -12.11 -16.79
C LEU A 41 14.50 -12.76 -16.45
N LYS A 42 14.28 -13.05 -15.18
CA LYS A 42 13.02 -13.64 -14.69
C LYS A 42 12.60 -12.98 -13.39
N VAL A 43 11.30 -12.77 -13.22
CA VAL A 43 10.75 -12.41 -11.91
C VAL A 43 10.52 -13.70 -11.14
N PRO A 44 10.92 -13.80 -9.85
CA PRO A 44 10.62 -14.98 -9.04
C PRO A 44 9.12 -15.31 -9.09
N MET A 45 8.81 -16.60 -9.23
CA MET A 45 7.41 -17.04 -9.35
C MET A 45 6.61 -16.66 -8.11
N LYS A 46 5.41 -16.12 -8.32
CA LYS A 46 4.44 -15.96 -7.24
C LYS A 46 3.94 -17.33 -6.84
N GLN A 47 3.71 -17.54 -5.52
CA GLN A 47 2.99 -18.72 -5.09
C GLN A 47 1.63 -18.77 -5.81
N PRO A 48 1.20 -19.97 -6.28
CA PRO A 48 -0.10 -20.13 -6.91
C PRO A 48 -1.19 -19.65 -5.96
N LYS A 49 -2.12 -18.86 -6.48
CA LYS A 49 -3.30 -18.46 -5.71
C LYS A 49 -4.08 -19.73 -5.37
N ARG A 50 -4.30 -19.99 -4.09
CA ARG A 50 -5.32 -20.97 -3.68
C ARG A 50 -6.64 -20.52 -4.28
N GLY A 51 -7.33 -21.43 -4.98
CA GLY A 51 -8.57 -21.12 -5.67
C GLY A 51 -9.56 -20.42 -4.75
N ARG A 52 -10.02 -19.23 -5.13
CA ARG A 52 -11.12 -18.54 -4.46
C ARG A 52 -12.39 -18.95 -5.17
N LEU A 53 -13.37 -19.45 -4.40
CA LEU A 53 -14.75 -19.54 -4.87
C LEU A 53 -15.28 -18.11 -5.02
N TRP A 54 -15.52 -17.70 -6.27
CA TRP A 54 -16.21 -16.47 -6.58
C TRP A 54 -17.70 -16.79 -6.69
N LEU A 55 -18.48 -16.32 -5.73
CA LEU A 55 -19.93 -16.23 -5.92
C LEU A 55 -20.20 -14.97 -6.75
N ASN A 56 -20.52 -15.17 -8.00
CA ASN A 56 -20.78 -14.11 -8.97
C ASN A 56 -22.31 -13.87 -9.09
N ASP A 57 -22.99 -13.92 -7.94
CA ASP A 57 -24.45 -13.83 -7.87
C ASP A 57 -25.00 -12.39 -7.84
N GLY A 58 -24.14 -11.39 -7.98
CA GLY A 58 -24.56 -9.97 -7.99
C GLY A 58 -25.05 -9.44 -6.63
N SER A 59 -25.03 -10.25 -5.57
CA SER A 59 -25.57 -9.90 -4.24
C SER A 59 -24.74 -8.88 -3.46
N CYS A 60 -23.51 -8.56 -3.89
CA CYS A 60 -22.63 -7.62 -3.20
C CYS A 60 -22.51 -6.28 -3.94
N ILE A 61 -23.25 -5.29 -3.48
CA ILE A 61 -23.05 -3.89 -3.87
C ILE A 61 -21.78 -3.39 -3.15
N ARG A 62 -20.63 -3.49 -3.83
CA ARG A 62 -19.39 -2.96 -3.31
C ARG A 62 -19.37 -1.44 -3.42
N LEU A 63 -19.17 -0.74 -2.30
CA LEU A 63 -18.86 0.68 -2.31
C LEU A 63 -17.58 0.92 -3.13
N ARG A 64 -17.70 1.58 -4.30
CA ARG A 64 -16.56 1.94 -5.15
C ARG A 64 -16.13 3.37 -4.83
N PRO A 65 -14.84 3.64 -4.69
CA PRO A 65 -14.36 5.00 -4.53
C PRO A 65 -14.59 5.79 -5.83
N GLU A 66 -15.16 6.98 -5.72
CA GLU A 66 -15.50 7.85 -6.87
C GLU A 66 -14.47 8.95 -7.09
N ARG A 67 -13.78 9.36 -6.03
CA ARG A 67 -12.79 10.43 -6.02
C ARG A 67 -11.73 10.18 -4.95
N ARG A 68 -10.65 10.94 -4.99
CA ARG A 68 -9.61 10.95 -3.95
C ARG A 68 -10.24 11.29 -2.60
N ASP A 69 -9.75 10.66 -1.55
CA ASP A 69 -10.21 10.82 -0.17
C ASP A 69 -11.72 10.53 0.03
N HIS A 70 -12.31 9.71 -0.87
CA HIS A 70 -13.68 9.24 -0.72
C HIS A 70 -13.77 8.05 0.23
N VAL A 71 -12.96 7.03 0.01
CA VAL A 71 -12.91 5.81 0.84
C VAL A 71 -11.47 5.55 1.24
N TRP A 72 -11.19 5.59 2.53
CA TRP A 72 -9.93 5.08 3.06
C TRP A 72 -10.12 3.68 3.61
N SER A 73 -9.12 2.85 3.42
CA SER A 73 -9.09 1.52 4.01
C SER A 73 -7.81 1.34 4.83
N TYR A 74 -7.93 0.61 5.95
CA TYR A 74 -6.77 0.24 6.73
C TYR A 74 -6.76 -1.23 7.09
N ASP A 75 -5.56 -1.77 7.35
CA ASP A 75 -5.36 -3.16 7.73
C ASP A 75 -4.03 -3.34 8.46
N PHE A 76 -3.92 -4.43 9.23
CA PHE A 76 -2.73 -4.75 9.99
C PHE A 76 -1.90 -5.84 9.28
N VAL A 77 -0.57 -5.64 9.29
CA VAL A 77 0.37 -6.66 8.84
C VAL A 77 1.35 -6.97 9.96
N HIS A 78 1.60 -8.25 10.15
CA HIS A 78 2.56 -8.74 11.14
C HIS A 78 3.85 -9.16 10.45
N HIS A 79 4.99 -8.83 11.05
CA HIS A 79 6.30 -9.27 10.65
C HIS A 79 7.23 -9.39 11.87
N ARG A 80 8.50 -9.78 11.66
CA ARG A 80 9.47 -10.00 12.73
C ARG A 80 10.77 -9.29 12.45
N THR A 81 11.45 -8.88 13.53
CA THR A 81 12.87 -8.52 13.48
C THR A 81 13.73 -9.78 13.56
N ASP A 82 15.01 -9.68 13.21
CA ASP A 82 15.97 -10.79 13.18
C ASP A 82 16.02 -11.56 14.51
N ASP A 83 15.88 -10.85 15.63
CA ASP A 83 15.78 -11.44 16.98
C ASP A 83 14.46 -12.20 17.25
N GLY A 84 13.63 -12.41 16.23
CA GLY A 84 12.35 -13.12 16.31
C GLY A 84 11.19 -12.33 16.92
N LYS A 85 11.42 -11.14 17.46
CA LYS A 85 10.36 -10.33 18.07
C LYS A 85 9.40 -9.78 17.01
N VAL A 86 8.10 -10.02 17.21
CA VAL A 86 7.05 -9.56 16.31
C VAL A 86 6.90 -8.04 16.36
N PHE A 87 6.66 -7.43 15.22
CA PHE A 87 6.12 -6.08 15.09
C PHE A 87 4.90 -6.08 14.17
N ARG A 88 4.10 -5.03 14.30
CA ARG A 88 2.90 -4.83 13.50
C ARG A 88 3.03 -3.54 12.71
N THR A 89 2.42 -3.51 11.53
CA THR A 89 2.21 -2.30 10.77
C THR A 89 0.72 -2.04 10.62
N LEU A 90 0.29 -0.80 10.80
CA LEU A 90 -1.02 -0.30 10.42
C LEU A 90 -0.86 0.41 9.08
N ASN A 91 -1.43 -0.15 8.03
CA ASN A 91 -1.36 0.37 6.67
C ASN A 91 -2.67 1.07 6.34
N THR A 92 -2.62 2.34 5.97
CA THR A 92 -3.80 3.13 5.58
C THR A 92 -3.67 3.57 4.12
N LEU A 93 -4.73 3.36 3.34
CA LEU A 93 -4.76 3.58 1.89
C LEU A 93 -5.94 4.45 1.48
N ASP A 94 -5.76 5.30 0.48
CA ASP A 94 -6.86 5.83 -0.32
C ASP A 94 -7.20 4.84 -1.45
N GLU A 95 -8.43 4.34 -1.44
CA GLU A 95 -8.86 3.31 -2.39
C GLU A 95 -8.97 3.84 -3.82
N TYR A 96 -9.18 5.14 -4.03
CA TYR A 96 -9.27 5.73 -5.36
C TYR A 96 -7.91 5.87 -6.02
N SER A 97 -7.02 6.62 -5.39
CA SER A 97 -5.66 6.88 -5.91
C SER A 97 -4.70 5.72 -5.75
N ARG A 98 -5.00 4.74 -4.89
CA ARG A 98 -4.09 3.66 -4.46
C ARG A 98 -2.92 4.14 -3.62
N GLU A 99 -2.95 5.38 -3.19
CA GLU A 99 -1.93 5.99 -2.36
C GLU A 99 -1.87 5.32 -1.00
N CYS A 100 -0.67 5.01 -0.53
CA CYS A 100 -0.44 4.59 0.84
C CYS A 100 -0.27 5.83 1.73
N LEU A 101 -1.33 6.19 2.44
CA LEU A 101 -1.42 7.40 3.26
C LEU A 101 -0.47 7.33 4.46
N ALA A 102 -0.44 6.19 5.13
CA ALA A 102 0.42 5.97 6.28
C ALA A 102 0.78 4.48 6.45
N ILE A 103 1.97 4.22 7.02
CA ILE A 103 2.36 2.94 7.59
C ILE A 103 2.93 3.21 8.99
N ARG A 104 2.15 2.92 10.03
CA ARG A 104 2.63 3.03 11.41
C ARG A 104 3.22 1.70 11.86
N VAL A 105 4.48 1.72 12.32
CA VAL A 105 5.21 0.52 12.76
C VAL A 105 5.45 0.55 14.26
N LYS A 106 4.93 -0.45 15.00
CA LYS A 106 5.13 -0.61 16.46
C LYS A 106 5.19 -2.09 16.84
N ARG A 107 5.73 -2.41 18.03
CA ARG A 107 5.67 -3.77 18.60
C ARG A 107 4.24 -4.19 18.91
N LYS A 108 3.44 -3.27 19.43
CA LYS A 108 2.01 -3.45 19.69
C LYS A 108 1.27 -2.25 19.11
N LEU A 109 0.15 -2.50 18.47
CA LEU A 109 -0.77 -1.49 17.96
C LEU A 109 -2.12 -1.73 18.62
N ASN A 110 -2.68 -0.68 19.18
CA ASN A 110 -3.99 -0.67 19.84
C ASN A 110 -4.93 0.33 19.16
N SER A 111 -6.16 0.47 19.68
CA SER A 111 -7.16 1.40 19.14
C SER A 111 -6.70 2.86 19.17
N THR A 112 -5.96 3.26 20.20
CA THR A 112 -5.40 4.62 20.30
C THR A 112 -4.43 4.90 19.16
N ASP A 113 -3.55 3.94 18.85
CA ASP A 113 -2.61 4.08 17.73
C ASP A 113 -3.32 4.25 16.38
N VAL A 114 -4.47 3.59 16.19
CA VAL A 114 -5.30 3.76 14.98
C VAL A 114 -5.91 5.15 14.94
N MET A 115 -6.50 5.59 16.06
CA MET A 115 -7.09 6.93 16.17
C MET A 115 -6.05 8.04 15.98
N ASP A 116 -4.84 7.89 16.52
CA ASP A 116 -3.74 8.84 16.33
C ASP A 116 -3.37 8.97 14.84
N VAL A 117 -3.18 7.84 14.14
CA VAL A 117 -2.85 7.85 12.71
C VAL A 117 -3.96 8.49 11.88
N LEU A 118 -5.22 8.13 12.15
CA LEU A 118 -6.35 8.71 11.45
C LEU A 118 -6.52 10.20 11.76
N THR A 119 -6.27 10.64 13.00
CA THR A 119 -6.31 12.06 13.39
C THR A 119 -5.26 12.85 12.61
N ASP A 120 -4.01 12.38 12.56
CA ASP A 120 -2.94 13.00 11.79
C ASP A 120 -3.35 13.15 10.31
N LEU A 121 -3.94 12.10 9.74
CA LEU A 121 -4.40 12.11 8.34
C LEU A 121 -5.59 13.06 8.13
N PHE A 122 -6.53 13.14 9.08
CA PHE A 122 -7.68 14.07 9.00
C PHE A 122 -7.24 15.54 9.05
N ILE A 123 -6.22 15.84 9.86
CA ILE A 123 -5.63 17.19 9.91
C ILE A 123 -4.99 17.55 8.58
N MET A 124 -4.25 16.61 7.97
CA MET A 124 -3.51 16.87 6.73
C MET A 124 -4.38 16.88 5.47
N ARG A 125 -5.45 16.07 5.41
CA ARG A 125 -6.22 15.80 4.19
C ARG A 125 -7.72 16.04 4.31
N GLY A 126 -8.20 16.26 5.50
CA GLY A 126 -9.63 16.27 5.80
C GLY A 126 -10.17 14.85 6.09
N VAL A 127 -11.43 14.82 6.52
CA VAL A 127 -12.11 13.57 6.88
C VAL A 127 -12.67 12.90 5.61
N PRO A 128 -12.37 11.63 5.34
CA PRO A 128 -12.93 10.91 4.20
C PRO A 128 -14.43 10.65 4.41
N ALA A 129 -15.16 10.41 3.34
CA ALA A 129 -16.58 10.08 3.46
C ALA A 129 -16.77 8.70 4.13
N PHE A 130 -15.88 7.76 3.85
CA PHE A 130 -15.96 6.40 4.39
C PHE A 130 -14.59 5.88 4.83
N ILE A 131 -14.60 5.10 5.91
CA ILE A 131 -13.44 4.33 6.38
C ILE A 131 -13.81 2.85 6.40
N ARG A 132 -12.99 2.04 5.77
CA ARG A 132 -13.14 0.59 5.68
C ARG A 132 -12.02 -0.12 6.44
N SER A 133 -12.38 -1.11 7.24
CA SER A 133 -11.46 -2.03 7.88
C SER A 133 -12.00 -3.44 7.87
N ASP A 134 -11.14 -4.42 8.06
CA ASP A 134 -11.60 -5.76 8.42
C ASP A 134 -12.19 -5.76 9.84
N ASN A 135 -12.93 -6.82 10.15
CA ASN A 135 -13.47 -7.06 11.49
C ASN A 135 -12.34 -7.61 12.39
N GLY A 136 -11.34 -6.79 12.68
CA GLY A 136 -10.29 -7.10 13.65
C GLY A 136 -10.82 -7.39 15.05
N PRO A 137 -9.96 -7.69 16.04
CA PRO A 137 -10.41 -7.99 17.39
C PRO A 137 -11.46 -6.99 17.86
N GLU A 138 -12.67 -7.48 18.23
CA GLU A 138 -13.91 -6.70 18.44
C GLU A 138 -13.70 -5.43 19.29
N PHE A 139 -12.81 -5.49 20.28
CA PHE A 139 -12.52 -4.37 21.15
C PHE A 139 -11.83 -3.19 20.44
N ILE A 140 -10.87 -3.47 19.54
CA ILE A 140 -10.19 -2.42 18.76
C ILE A 140 -11.17 -1.82 17.75
N ALA A 141 -11.98 -2.66 17.12
CA ALA A 141 -12.95 -2.24 16.11
C ALA A 141 -14.03 -1.32 16.69
N ASP A 142 -14.58 -1.59 17.87
CA ASP A 142 -15.65 -0.79 18.46
C ASP A 142 -15.22 0.58 18.95
N ALA A 143 -14.07 0.69 19.62
CA ALA A 143 -13.53 1.97 20.05
C ALA A 143 -13.24 2.89 18.86
N VAL A 144 -12.58 2.38 17.81
CA VAL A 144 -12.27 3.12 16.59
C VAL A 144 -13.56 3.49 15.84
N ARG A 145 -14.51 2.57 15.78
CA ARG A 145 -15.80 2.77 15.11
C ARG A 145 -16.61 3.91 15.75
N ASN A 146 -16.70 3.93 17.08
CA ASN A 146 -17.40 4.98 17.81
C ASN A 146 -16.73 6.33 17.62
N TRP A 147 -15.40 6.35 17.61
CA TRP A 147 -14.64 7.56 17.35
C TRP A 147 -14.82 8.05 15.91
N ILE A 148 -14.77 7.18 14.89
CA ILE A 148 -15.02 7.53 13.48
C ILE A 148 -16.38 8.19 13.31
N ARG A 149 -17.43 7.67 13.97
CA ARG A 149 -18.76 8.29 13.96
C ARG A 149 -18.76 9.68 14.60
N ALA A 150 -18.06 9.84 15.71
CA ALA A 150 -18.00 11.11 16.43
C ALA A 150 -17.34 12.22 15.61
N VAL A 151 -16.37 11.88 14.74
CA VAL A 151 -15.70 12.83 13.85
C VAL A 151 -16.42 13.05 12.50
N GLY A 152 -17.58 12.42 12.30
CA GLY A 152 -18.44 12.64 11.14
C GLY A 152 -18.13 11.77 9.90
N ALA A 153 -17.16 10.83 9.98
CA ALA A 153 -16.94 9.86 8.92
C ALA A 153 -17.92 8.67 9.03
N LYS A 154 -18.19 8.02 7.91
CA LYS A 154 -19.00 6.80 7.88
C LYS A 154 -18.11 5.56 7.83
N THR A 155 -18.42 4.56 8.63
CA THR A 155 -17.78 3.26 8.54
C THR A 155 -18.39 2.44 7.39
N ALA A 156 -17.57 2.03 6.44
CA ALA A 156 -17.95 1.06 5.42
C ALA A 156 -17.64 -0.34 5.96
N TYR A 157 -18.67 -1.05 6.38
CA TYR A 157 -18.49 -2.39 6.94
C TYR A 157 -18.17 -3.40 5.85
N ILE A 158 -17.22 -4.28 6.14
CA ILE A 158 -17.04 -5.53 5.41
C ILE A 158 -18.07 -6.51 5.95
N THR A 159 -18.95 -6.99 5.11
CA THR A 159 -19.93 -8.02 5.50
C THR A 159 -19.17 -9.25 6.01
N PRO A 160 -19.52 -9.84 7.17
CA PRO A 160 -18.89 -11.08 7.63
C PRO A 160 -18.92 -12.14 6.52
N GLY A 161 -17.74 -12.71 6.19
CA GLY A 161 -17.60 -13.66 5.08
C GLY A 161 -17.32 -13.02 3.71
N SER A 162 -17.20 -11.70 3.60
CA SER A 162 -16.92 -10.97 2.35
C SER A 162 -15.51 -10.36 2.29
N PRO A 163 -14.43 -11.14 2.36
CA PRO A 163 -13.06 -10.62 2.38
C PRO A 163 -12.72 -9.83 1.11
N TRP A 164 -13.42 -10.04 0.00
CA TRP A 164 -13.23 -9.29 -1.25
C TRP A 164 -13.56 -7.80 -1.14
N GLU A 165 -14.29 -7.37 -0.11
CA GLU A 165 -14.60 -5.96 0.11
C GLU A 165 -13.37 -5.17 0.52
N ASN A 166 -12.37 -5.79 1.20
CA ASN A 166 -11.07 -5.17 1.54
C ASN A 166 -9.96 -5.43 0.49
N GLY A 167 -10.33 -5.80 -0.73
CA GLY A 167 -9.39 -6.22 -1.77
C GLY A 167 -8.32 -5.18 -2.13
N TYR A 168 -8.50 -3.90 -1.78
CA TYR A 168 -7.48 -2.86 -1.97
C TYR A 168 -6.35 -3.00 -0.96
N CYS A 169 -6.66 -3.10 0.33
CA CYS A 169 -5.68 -3.36 1.38
C CYS A 169 -5.02 -4.73 1.21
N GLU A 170 -5.79 -5.78 0.92
CA GLU A 170 -5.22 -7.10 0.66
C GLU A 170 -4.21 -7.08 -0.51
N SER A 171 -4.58 -6.41 -1.61
CA SER A 171 -3.71 -6.26 -2.77
C SER A 171 -2.44 -5.45 -2.45
N PHE A 172 -2.56 -4.41 -1.64
CA PHE A 172 -1.43 -3.62 -1.15
C PHE A 172 -0.54 -4.47 -0.24
N ASN A 173 -1.11 -5.11 0.77
CA ASN A 173 -0.38 -5.93 1.73
C ASN A 173 0.36 -7.09 1.07
N ALA A 174 -0.24 -7.70 0.03
CA ALA A 174 0.43 -8.72 -0.76
C ALA A 174 1.68 -8.17 -1.47
N ARG A 175 1.64 -6.93 -1.98
CA ARG A 175 2.80 -6.28 -2.60
C ARG A 175 3.82 -5.83 -1.57
N PHE A 176 3.38 -5.28 -0.45
CA PHE A 176 4.23 -4.88 0.66
C PHE A 176 5.04 -6.06 1.19
N ARG A 177 4.40 -7.23 1.35
CA ARG A 177 5.10 -8.46 1.72
C ARG A 177 6.06 -8.92 0.62
N ASP A 178 5.61 -8.96 -0.63
CA ASP A 178 6.38 -9.49 -1.77
C ASP A 178 7.57 -8.60 -2.13
N GLU A 179 7.41 -7.29 -2.08
CA GLU A 179 8.41 -6.33 -2.57
C GLU A 179 9.35 -5.83 -1.48
N LEU A 180 8.97 -5.96 -0.19
CA LEU A 180 9.78 -5.52 0.93
C LEU A 180 9.92 -6.60 2.02
N LEU A 181 8.85 -6.91 2.75
CA LEU A 181 8.97 -7.65 4.00
C LEU A 181 9.62 -9.03 3.86
N ASN A 182 9.37 -9.73 2.74
CA ASN A 182 9.93 -11.07 2.49
C ASN A 182 11.38 -11.02 1.96
N GLY A 183 11.88 -9.86 1.57
CA GLY A 183 13.21 -9.67 1.01
C GLY A 183 14.20 -9.02 1.97
N GLU A 184 13.70 -8.44 3.09
CA GLU A 184 14.52 -7.68 4.02
C GLU A 184 14.66 -8.37 5.38
N ILE A 185 15.81 -8.22 5.99
CA ILE A 185 16.08 -8.62 7.37
C ILE A 185 16.15 -7.36 8.22
N PHE A 186 15.22 -7.22 9.18
CA PHE A 186 15.17 -6.07 10.07
C PHE A 186 15.86 -6.38 11.39
N TYR A 187 17.03 -5.80 11.62
CA TYR A 187 17.80 -6.03 12.86
C TYR A 187 17.21 -5.26 14.06
N SER A 188 16.45 -4.20 13.83
CA SER A 188 15.79 -3.44 14.88
C SER A 188 14.43 -2.89 14.43
N LEU A 189 13.60 -2.52 15.43
CA LEU A 189 12.32 -1.87 15.14
C LEU A 189 12.54 -0.49 14.49
N LYS A 190 13.58 0.23 14.89
CA LYS A 190 13.91 1.55 14.34
C LYS A 190 14.31 1.46 12.87
N GLU A 191 15.12 0.47 12.53
CA GLU A 191 15.49 0.18 11.15
C GLU A 191 14.26 -0.18 10.32
N ALA A 192 13.38 -1.07 10.84
CA ALA A 192 12.12 -1.40 10.18
C ALA A 192 11.27 -0.14 9.91
N GLN A 193 11.18 0.80 10.86
CA GLN A 193 10.47 2.06 10.67
C GLN A 193 11.04 2.88 9.51
N ILE A 194 12.37 3.00 9.43
CA ILE A 194 13.06 3.78 8.39
C ILE A 194 12.88 3.14 7.01
N ILE A 195 13.18 1.84 6.88
CA ILE A 195 13.11 1.12 5.61
C ILE A 195 11.66 1.05 5.08
N ILE A 196 10.69 0.80 5.96
CA ILE A 196 9.27 0.76 5.59
C ILE A 196 8.79 2.14 5.11
N GLU A 197 9.20 3.22 5.78
CA GLU A 197 8.83 4.58 5.34
C GLU A 197 9.48 4.93 3.99
N GLN A 198 10.73 4.57 3.76
CA GLN A 198 11.39 4.74 2.45
C GLN A 198 10.65 3.96 1.36
N TRP A 199 10.23 2.71 1.64
CA TRP A 199 9.44 1.93 0.71
C TRP A 199 8.06 2.55 0.45
N ARG A 200 7.37 3.10 1.48
CA ARG A 200 6.09 3.81 1.31
C ARG A 200 6.23 5.00 0.37
N ARG A 201 7.28 5.81 0.56
CA ARG A 201 7.58 6.93 -0.34
C ARG A 201 7.85 6.45 -1.77
N HIS A 202 8.68 5.42 -1.94
CA HIS A 202 8.93 4.80 -3.25
C HIS A 202 7.63 4.26 -3.89
N TYR A 203 6.81 3.56 -3.11
CA TYR A 203 5.52 3.03 -3.56
C TYR A 203 4.62 4.13 -4.11
N ASN A 204 4.53 5.26 -3.43
CA ASN A 204 3.68 6.38 -3.81
C ASN A 204 4.23 7.18 -5.00
N THR A 205 5.54 7.38 -5.07
CA THR A 205 6.14 8.40 -5.95
C THR A 205 6.84 7.85 -7.18
N LYS A 206 7.28 6.58 -7.14
CA LYS A 206 8.11 5.98 -8.22
C LYS A 206 7.57 4.65 -8.73
N ARG A 207 6.87 3.90 -7.88
CA ARG A 207 6.43 2.56 -8.25
C ARG A 207 5.33 2.60 -9.32
N PRO A 208 5.56 1.97 -10.52
CA PRO A 208 4.53 1.93 -11.55
C PRO A 208 3.34 1.04 -11.16
N HIS A 209 2.13 1.57 -11.29
CA HIS A 209 0.87 0.86 -11.05
C HIS A 209 0.13 0.58 -12.35
N SER A 210 -0.09 -0.69 -12.68
CA SER A 210 -0.81 -1.07 -13.91
C SER A 210 -2.25 -0.53 -13.94
N ALA A 211 -2.93 -0.47 -12.80
CA ALA A 211 -4.28 0.09 -12.69
C ALA A 211 -4.35 1.61 -12.89
N LEU A 212 -3.21 2.31 -12.86
CA LEU A 212 -3.08 3.76 -13.04
C LEU A 212 -2.32 4.10 -14.33
N GLY A 213 -2.36 3.22 -15.34
CA GLY A 213 -1.61 3.42 -16.58
C GLY A 213 -0.08 3.43 -16.38
N CYS A 214 0.42 2.63 -15.44
CA CYS A 214 1.83 2.56 -15.03
C CYS A 214 2.38 3.86 -14.40
N ARG A 215 1.52 4.78 -13.97
CA ARG A 215 1.93 5.93 -13.16
C ARG A 215 1.98 5.56 -11.67
N PRO A 216 2.77 6.27 -10.86
CA PRO A 216 2.73 6.11 -9.41
C PRO A 216 1.41 6.64 -8.83
N PRO A 217 1.00 6.19 -7.61
CA PRO A 217 -0.26 6.58 -6.99
C PRO A 217 -0.38 8.06 -6.66
N ALA A 218 0.73 8.70 -6.32
CA ALA A 218 0.76 10.07 -5.83
C ALA A 218 1.75 10.95 -6.60
N PRO A 219 1.56 11.16 -7.93
CA PRO A 219 2.42 12.07 -8.69
C PRO A 219 2.24 13.53 -8.26
N GLU A 220 1.08 13.89 -7.69
CA GLU A 220 0.69 15.25 -7.35
C GLU A 220 0.67 15.53 -5.84
N THR A 221 0.70 14.50 -5.00
CA THR A 221 0.75 14.63 -3.53
C THR A 221 2.16 14.59 -2.96
N ILE A 222 3.17 14.64 -3.81
CA ILE A 222 4.49 15.06 -3.38
C ILE A 222 4.38 16.56 -3.09
N VAL A 223 3.75 16.92 -1.98
CA VAL A 223 4.08 18.17 -1.35
C VAL A 223 5.56 18.05 -1.05
N PRO A 224 6.42 18.92 -1.61
CA PRO A 224 7.83 18.93 -1.28
C PRO A 224 7.97 19.32 0.18
N MET A 225 7.84 18.38 1.10
CA MET A 225 8.26 18.61 2.49
C MET A 225 9.77 18.74 2.60
N ASP A 226 10.49 18.53 1.49
CA ASP A 226 11.95 18.70 1.40
C ASP A 226 12.37 20.03 0.76
N GLN A 227 11.47 20.94 0.49
CA GLN A 227 11.83 22.35 0.33
C GLN A 227 11.80 22.98 1.72
N GLU A 228 12.83 22.68 2.52
CA GLU A 228 13.22 23.65 3.54
C GLU A 228 13.37 25.02 2.85
N PRO A 229 12.72 26.07 3.36
CA PRO A 229 12.96 27.39 2.82
C PRO A 229 14.46 27.66 2.96
N VAL A 230 15.15 27.79 1.83
CA VAL A 230 16.50 28.33 1.80
C VAL A 230 16.38 29.73 2.40
N MET A 231 16.69 29.83 3.68
CA MET A 231 16.83 31.13 4.32
C MET A 231 18.01 31.81 3.67
N HIS A 232 17.74 32.85 2.91
CA HIS A 232 18.72 33.81 2.42
C HIS A 232 19.19 34.72 3.55
#